data_d49ae4bdab4249afe4d22ce2e6f941f2
#
_entry.id   d49ae4bdab4249afe4d22ce2e6f941f2
#
_cell.length_a   1.000
_cell.length_b   1.000
_cell.length_c   1.000
_cell.angle_alpha   90.00
_cell.angle_beta   90.00
_cell.angle_gamma   90.00
#
_symmetry.space_group_name_H-M   'P 1'
#
loop_
_entity.id
_entity.type
_entity.pdbx_description
1 polymer ?
#
loop_
_entity_poly.entity_id
_entity_poly.type
_entity_poly.pdbx_seq_one_letter_code
_entity_poly.pdbx_strand_id
1 'polypeptide(L)'
;KSARQVSASDHLYFAARLVAADGRQQVMQYAFVDDRGNVAFSAFVRSTSPAMGYGGAASEDLLVEPISDALFGQLAIKLCAGATLVGFHRVLQSGMLPDQAVAAAAGSECAWRRFQAVARQRGIGLSRREPLTLNDCLEKLGLAPLETEDAALRALAIRALWRKLDGTD
;
A
#
# COMPACT_ATOMS: atom_id res chain seq x y z
N LYS A 1 -25.97 8.32 -17.99
CA LYS A 1 -24.65 8.27 -17.34
C LYS A 1 -24.58 6.95 -16.59
N SER A 2 -24.02 5.93 -17.22
CA SER A 2 -23.87 4.59 -16.64
C SER A 2 -22.93 4.67 -15.45
N ALA A 3 -23.42 4.34 -14.27
CA ALA A 3 -22.57 3.98 -13.17
C ALA A 3 -21.73 2.77 -13.60
N ARG A 4 -20.41 2.92 -13.64
CA ARG A 4 -19.52 1.80 -13.90
C ARG A 4 -19.80 0.74 -12.83
N GLN A 5 -20.32 -0.39 -13.21
CA GLN A 5 -20.30 -1.59 -12.38
C GLN A 5 -18.82 -1.91 -12.14
N VAL A 6 -18.34 -1.62 -10.92
CA VAL A 6 -17.06 -2.13 -10.45
C VAL A 6 -17.20 -3.63 -10.43
N SER A 7 -16.46 -4.33 -11.25
CA SER A 7 -16.48 -5.77 -11.23
C SER A 7 -15.97 -6.24 -9.88
N ALA A 8 -16.55 -7.28 -9.30
CA ALA A 8 -16.27 -7.79 -7.95
C ALA A 8 -14.85 -8.36 -7.74
N SER A 9 -13.92 -8.02 -8.63
CA SER A 9 -12.53 -8.53 -8.63
C SER A 9 -11.47 -7.45 -8.83
N ASP A 10 -11.83 -6.17 -8.75
CA ASP A 10 -10.84 -5.11 -8.94
C ASP A 10 -9.96 -5.00 -7.70
N HIS A 11 -8.65 -5.22 -7.89
CA HIS A 11 -7.67 -5.01 -6.86
C HIS A 11 -7.34 -3.53 -6.73
N LEU A 12 -7.15 -3.07 -5.50
CA LEU A 12 -6.68 -1.74 -5.17
C LEU A 12 -5.42 -1.86 -4.34
N TYR A 13 -4.31 -1.45 -4.89
CA TYR A 13 -3.00 -1.56 -4.26
C TYR A 13 -2.72 -0.33 -3.43
N PHE A 14 -2.33 -0.56 -2.18
CA PHE A 14 -2.19 0.48 -1.18
C PHE A 14 -0.78 0.52 -0.61
N ALA A 15 -0.25 1.73 -0.47
CA ALA A 15 0.98 1.99 0.26
C ALA A 15 0.88 3.27 1.09
N ALA A 16 1.67 3.32 2.15
CA ALA A 16 1.78 4.48 3.02
C ALA A 16 3.22 4.63 3.52
N ARG A 17 3.63 5.87 3.78
CA ARG A 17 4.90 6.18 4.45
C ARG A 17 4.76 7.36 5.39
N LEU A 18 5.57 7.39 6.44
CA LEU A 18 5.74 8.55 7.29
C LEU A 18 6.69 9.54 6.59
N VAL A 19 6.26 10.79 6.42
CA VAL A 19 7.02 11.82 5.71
C VAL A 19 7.62 12.84 6.66
N ALA A 20 6.85 13.27 7.65
CA ALA A 20 7.32 14.19 8.68
C ALA A 20 6.72 13.83 10.03
N ALA A 21 7.53 13.84 11.06
CA ALA A 21 7.10 13.77 12.45
C ALA A 21 7.87 14.85 13.21
N ASP A 22 7.17 15.91 13.60
CA ASP A 22 7.59 16.76 14.69
C ASP A 22 6.78 16.36 15.92
N GLY A 23 7.22 16.67 17.14
CA GLY A 23 6.62 16.14 18.37
C GLY A 23 5.10 16.33 18.55
N ARG A 24 4.38 16.86 17.56
CA ARG A 24 2.94 17.14 17.59
C ARG A 24 2.20 16.78 16.31
N GLN A 25 2.87 16.65 15.16
CA GLN A 25 2.22 16.37 13.89
C GLN A 25 2.96 15.29 13.12
N GLN A 26 2.23 14.25 12.77
CA GLN A 26 2.69 13.23 11.85
C GLN A 26 2.04 13.47 10.49
N VAL A 27 2.85 13.49 9.44
CA VAL A 27 2.39 13.57 8.08
C VAL A 27 2.69 12.25 7.38
N MET A 28 1.63 11.61 6.93
CA MET A 28 1.71 10.38 6.16
C MET A 28 1.48 10.68 4.69
N GLN A 29 2.20 10.00 3.82
CA GLN A 29 1.82 9.93 2.41
C GLN A 29 1.07 8.62 2.21
N TYR A 30 -0.12 8.70 1.60
CA TYR A 30 -0.92 7.55 1.20
C TYR A 30 -1.07 7.51 -0.31
N ALA A 31 -1.09 6.34 -0.88
CA ALA A 31 -1.36 6.15 -2.29
C ALA A 31 -2.19 4.88 -2.53
N PHE A 32 -3.09 4.99 -3.49
CA PHE A 32 -3.87 3.88 -4.02
C PHE A 32 -3.66 3.79 -5.53
N VAL A 33 -3.39 2.60 -6.00
CA VAL A 33 -3.22 2.29 -7.43
C VAL A 33 -4.27 1.28 -7.83
N ASP A 34 -4.94 1.52 -8.94
CA ASP A 34 -5.95 0.60 -9.47
C ASP A 34 -5.32 -0.61 -10.18
N ASP A 35 -6.15 -1.55 -10.58
CA ASP A 35 -5.71 -2.78 -11.23
C ASP A 35 -5.06 -2.53 -12.60
N ARG A 36 -5.34 -1.40 -13.23
CA ARG A 36 -4.74 -0.99 -14.50
C ARG A 36 -3.38 -0.30 -14.33
N GLY A 37 -2.99 0.01 -13.10
CA GLY A 37 -1.75 0.72 -12.80
C GLY A 37 -1.88 2.24 -12.80
N ASN A 38 -3.10 2.76 -12.74
CA ASN A 38 -3.32 4.20 -12.57
C ASN A 38 -3.28 4.56 -11.10
N VAL A 39 -2.66 5.68 -10.77
CA VAL A 39 -2.71 6.24 -9.42
C VAL A 39 -4.11 6.83 -9.21
N ALA A 40 -4.94 6.10 -8.47
CA ALA A 40 -6.30 6.54 -8.15
C ALA A 40 -6.32 7.67 -7.10
N PHE A 41 -5.32 7.68 -6.22
CA PHE A 41 -5.16 8.67 -5.17
C PHE A 41 -3.70 8.69 -4.70
N SER A 42 -3.18 9.88 -4.45
CA SER A 42 -1.92 10.09 -3.74
C SER A 42 -1.98 11.44 -3.01
N ALA A 43 -1.78 11.44 -1.71
CA ALA A 43 -1.79 12.67 -0.92
C ALA A 43 -0.99 12.55 0.37
N PHE A 44 -0.57 13.72 0.88
CA PHE A 44 -0.07 13.89 2.23
C PHE A 44 -1.23 14.16 3.17
N VAL A 45 -1.25 13.47 4.31
CA VAL A 45 -2.34 13.50 5.28
C VAL A 45 -1.78 13.77 6.66
N ARG A 46 -2.37 14.72 7.38
CA ARG A 46 -2.09 14.91 8.80
C ARG A 46 -2.73 13.77 9.58
N SER A 47 -1.90 12.90 10.14
CA SER A 47 -2.38 11.76 10.91
C SER A 47 -2.40 12.11 12.40
N THR A 48 -3.52 11.81 13.05
CA THR A 48 -3.67 11.88 14.51
C THR A 48 -3.29 10.56 15.18
N SER A 49 -3.13 9.49 14.41
CA SER A 49 -2.76 8.18 14.93
C SER A 49 -1.24 8.04 14.99
N PRO A 50 -0.68 7.48 16.08
CA PRO A 50 0.75 7.20 16.14
C PRO A 50 1.10 6.17 15.05
N ALA A 51 2.06 6.51 14.19
CA ALA A 51 2.60 5.59 13.20
C ALA A 51 3.44 4.53 13.91
N MET A 52 2.82 3.44 14.26
CA MET A 52 3.47 2.33 14.97
C MET A 52 4.41 1.58 14.02
N GLY A 53 5.70 1.74 14.22
CA GLY A 53 6.70 0.77 13.75
C GLY A 53 7.11 0.84 12.28
N TYR A 54 6.87 1.95 11.58
CA TYR A 54 7.44 2.18 10.25
C TYR A 54 8.74 2.95 10.36
N GLY A 55 9.84 2.25 10.20
CA GLY A 55 11.18 2.84 10.21
C GLY A 55 11.33 3.87 9.10
N GLY A 56 11.88 5.02 9.45
CA GLY A 56 12.26 6.05 8.51
C GLY A 56 11.27 7.20 8.41
N ALA A 57 11.33 8.12 9.37
CA ALA A 57 10.82 9.46 9.15
C ALA A 57 11.75 10.16 8.16
N ALA A 58 11.31 10.36 6.91
CA ALA A 58 11.95 11.29 6.01
C ALA A 58 11.37 12.67 6.29
N SER A 59 12.21 13.60 6.74
CA SER A 59 11.85 15.00 6.78
C SER A 59 11.97 15.54 5.35
N GLU A 60 10.83 15.79 4.71
CA GLU A 60 10.77 16.46 3.42
C GLU A 60 10.12 17.83 3.59
N ASP A 61 10.62 18.82 2.88
CA ASP A 61 9.92 20.11 2.76
C ASP A 61 8.65 19.88 1.95
N LEU A 62 7.49 19.89 2.63
CA LEU A 62 6.21 19.71 1.97
C LEU A 62 5.85 20.97 1.21
N LEU A 63 5.80 20.89 -0.12
CA LEU A 63 5.38 21.96 -1.00
C LEU A 63 3.86 22.10 -1.09
N VAL A 64 3.13 21.13 -0.60
CA VAL A 64 1.66 21.06 -0.64
C VAL A 64 1.13 20.91 0.78
N GLU A 65 0.09 21.66 1.10
CA GLU A 65 -0.60 21.55 2.39
C GLU A 65 -1.22 20.14 2.53
N PRO A 66 -0.90 19.39 3.58
CA PRO A 66 -1.52 18.10 3.81
C PRO A 66 -3.02 18.20 4.06
N ILE A 67 -3.78 17.25 3.53
CA ILE A 67 -5.22 17.16 3.81
C ILE A 67 -5.48 16.66 5.24
N SER A 68 -6.66 16.92 5.75
CA SER A 68 -7.05 16.44 7.07
C SER A 68 -7.27 14.91 7.09
N ASP A 69 -7.07 14.32 8.25
CA ASP A 69 -7.38 12.91 8.50
C ASP A 69 -8.87 12.58 8.24
N ALA A 70 -9.77 13.48 8.60
CA ALA A 70 -11.20 13.32 8.34
C ALA A 70 -11.54 13.31 6.85
N LEU A 71 -10.95 14.20 6.04
CA LEU A 71 -11.14 14.20 4.59
C LEU A 71 -10.56 12.93 3.96
N PHE A 72 -9.37 12.53 4.37
CA PHE A 72 -8.77 11.27 3.92
C PHE A 72 -9.67 10.08 4.23
N GLY A 73 -10.23 10.01 5.43
CA GLY A 73 -11.15 8.95 5.83
C GLY A 73 -12.35 8.83 4.90
N GLN A 74 -12.98 9.95 4.53
CA GLN A 74 -14.10 9.96 3.59
C GLN A 74 -13.70 9.48 2.19
N LEU A 75 -12.56 9.93 1.69
CA LEU A 75 -12.03 9.53 0.38
C LEU A 75 -11.65 8.04 0.37
N ALA A 76 -10.99 7.56 1.42
CA ALA A 76 -10.58 6.17 1.54
C ALA A 76 -11.78 5.21 1.54
N ILE A 77 -12.88 5.54 2.22
CA ILE A 77 -14.11 4.74 2.20
C ILE A 77 -14.64 4.59 0.78
N LYS A 78 -14.69 5.67 0.01
CA LYS A 78 -15.15 5.66 -1.39
C LYS A 78 -14.24 4.85 -2.30
N LEU A 79 -12.92 4.98 -2.13
CA LEU A 79 -11.93 4.27 -2.93
C LEU A 79 -11.95 2.77 -2.65
N CYS A 80 -12.09 2.38 -1.39
CA CYS A 80 -12.04 0.99 -0.96
C CYS A 80 -13.34 0.23 -1.22
N ALA A 81 -14.47 0.93 -1.42
CA ALA A 81 -15.78 0.31 -1.56
C ALA A 81 -15.82 -0.75 -2.67
N GLY A 82 -16.07 -2.00 -2.30
CA GLY A 82 -16.16 -3.15 -3.21
C GLY A 82 -14.84 -3.62 -3.82
N ALA A 83 -13.71 -2.99 -3.49
CA ALA A 83 -12.40 -3.40 -3.97
C ALA A 83 -11.75 -4.45 -3.06
N THR A 84 -10.87 -5.28 -3.61
CA THR A 84 -9.94 -6.10 -2.83
C THR A 84 -8.68 -5.31 -2.57
N LEU A 85 -8.42 -4.96 -1.32
CA LEU A 85 -7.22 -4.22 -0.92
C LEU A 85 -6.01 -5.13 -0.93
N VAL A 86 -4.93 -4.70 -1.57
CA VAL A 86 -3.65 -5.38 -1.56
C VAL A 86 -2.59 -4.46 -0.97
N GLY A 87 -2.01 -4.87 0.13
CA GLY A 87 -0.90 -4.19 0.77
C GLY A 87 0.31 -5.10 0.94
N PHE A 88 1.40 -4.52 1.39
CA PHE A 88 2.61 -5.28 1.69
C PHE A 88 2.87 -5.28 3.20
N HIS A 89 3.08 -6.47 3.75
CA HIS A 89 3.39 -6.67 5.16
C HIS A 89 2.24 -6.23 6.10
N ARG A 90 2.54 -5.42 7.10
CA ARG A 90 1.62 -5.03 8.18
C ARG A 90 0.76 -3.81 7.87
N VAL A 91 0.85 -3.25 6.68
CA VAL A 91 0.19 -1.97 6.36
C VAL A 91 -1.31 -2.02 6.59
N LEU A 92 -1.97 -3.12 6.21
CA LEU A 92 -3.41 -3.28 6.41
C LEU A 92 -3.79 -3.69 7.85
N GLN A 93 -2.83 -4.19 8.62
CA GLN A 93 -3.05 -4.67 10.00
C GLN A 93 -2.76 -3.61 11.06
N SER A 94 -2.08 -2.54 10.70
CA SER A 94 -1.57 -1.53 11.65
C SER A 94 -2.54 -0.39 11.94
N GLY A 95 -3.78 -0.45 11.43
CA GLY A 95 -4.75 0.62 11.60
C GLY A 95 -4.42 1.91 10.82
N MET A 96 -3.60 1.81 9.75
CA MET A 96 -3.28 2.96 8.92
C MET A 96 -4.46 3.43 8.07
N LEU A 97 -5.32 2.50 7.67
CA LEU A 97 -6.59 2.85 7.04
C LEU A 97 -7.69 2.95 8.09
N PRO A 98 -8.64 3.87 7.93
CA PRO A 98 -9.82 3.91 8.77
C PRO A 98 -10.57 2.56 8.72
N ASP A 99 -11.05 2.10 9.87
CA ASP A 99 -11.79 0.84 9.98
C ASP A 99 -12.97 0.76 9.01
N GLN A 100 -13.65 1.88 8.81
CA GLN A 100 -14.77 1.99 7.88
C GLN A 100 -14.35 1.79 6.41
N ALA A 101 -13.16 2.23 6.03
CA ALA A 101 -12.62 2.00 4.68
C ALA A 101 -12.31 0.52 4.46
N VAL A 102 -11.68 -0.13 5.44
CA VAL A 102 -11.42 -1.57 5.40
C VAL A 102 -12.72 -2.37 5.38
N ALA A 103 -13.71 -1.97 6.16
CA ALA A 103 -15.02 -2.62 6.18
C ALA A 103 -15.81 -2.46 4.86
N ALA A 104 -15.60 -1.35 4.14
CA ALA A 104 -16.23 -1.11 2.83
C ALA A 104 -15.59 -1.94 1.70
N ALA A 105 -14.38 -2.41 1.87
CA ALA A 105 -13.68 -3.26 0.90
C ALA A 105 -14.32 -4.65 0.83
N ALA A 106 -14.20 -5.30 -0.33
CA ALA A 106 -14.65 -6.69 -0.51
C ALA A 106 -13.75 -7.69 0.23
N GLY A 107 -12.49 -7.34 0.44
CA GLY A 107 -11.52 -8.14 1.16
C GLY A 107 -10.17 -7.45 1.21
N SER A 108 -9.22 -8.07 1.89
CA SER A 108 -7.84 -7.59 1.96
C SER A 108 -6.86 -8.75 1.82
N GLU A 109 -5.79 -8.50 1.08
CA GLU A 109 -4.74 -9.46 0.78
C GLU A 109 -3.37 -8.85 1.12
N CYS A 110 -2.43 -9.71 1.50
CA CYS A 110 -1.06 -9.30 1.78
C CYS A 110 -0.11 -9.88 0.73
N ALA A 111 0.52 -9.01 -0.05
CA ALA A 111 1.46 -9.42 -1.10
C ALA A 111 2.68 -10.18 -0.54
N TRP A 112 3.13 -9.85 0.67
CA TRP A 112 4.20 -10.57 1.33
C TRP A 112 3.82 -12.02 1.66
N ARG A 113 2.63 -12.24 2.20
CA ARG A 113 2.14 -13.60 2.48
C ARG A 113 1.97 -14.42 1.19
N ARG A 114 1.45 -13.78 0.15
CA ARG A 114 1.33 -14.40 -1.17
C ARG A 114 2.70 -14.76 -1.73
N PHE A 115 3.67 -13.86 -1.65
CA PHE A 115 5.04 -14.13 -2.05
C PHE A 115 5.62 -15.34 -1.31
N GLN A 116 5.46 -15.42 0.01
CA GLN A 116 5.96 -16.56 0.79
C GLN A 116 5.36 -17.88 0.34
N ALA A 117 4.05 -17.92 0.07
CA ALA A 117 3.37 -19.13 -0.39
C ALA A 117 3.91 -19.60 -1.75
N VAL A 118 4.04 -18.66 -2.70
CA VAL A 118 4.56 -18.94 -4.05
C VAL A 118 6.04 -19.33 -4.00
N ALA A 119 6.83 -18.65 -3.19
CA ALA A 119 8.25 -18.95 -3.03
C ALA A 119 8.48 -20.37 -2.50
N ARG A 120 7.68 -20.82 -1.54
CA ARG A 120 7.73 -22.21 -1.05
C ARG A 120 7.38 -23.21 -2.14
N GLN A 121 6.35 -22.95 -2.93
CA GLN A 121 5.94 -23.80 -4.04
C GLN A 121 7.01 -23.90 -5.13
N ARG A 122 7.71 -22.80 -5.42
CA ARG A 122 8.74 -22.71 -6.45
C ARG A 122 10.15 -23.06 -5.96
N GLY A 123 10.32 -23.39 -4.68
CA GLY A 123 11.63 -23.70 -4.10
C GLY A 123 12.57 -22.50 -4.00
N ILE A 124 12.04 -21.28 -3.95
CA ILE A 124 12.84 -20.07 -3.77
C ILE A 124 13.30 -20.01 -2.31
N GLY A 125 14.60 -19.93 -2.08
CA GLY A 125 15.18 -19.86 -0.75
C GLY A 125 14.78 -18.56 -0.03
N LEU A 126 14.18 -18.73 1.15
CA LEU A 126 13.83 -17.61 2.03
C LEU A 126 14.78 -17.60 3.23
N SER A 127 15.40 -16.46 3.50
CA SER A 127 16.18 -16.28 4.74
C SER A 127 15.23 -16.35 5.94
N ARG A 128 15.58 -17.15 6.94
CA ARG A 128 14.82 -17.26 8.19
C ARG A 128 15.13 -16.14 9.19
N ARG A 129 16.17 -15.35 8.93
CA ARG A 129 16.75 -14.45 9.95
C ARG A 129 16.22 -13.01 9.90
N GLU A 130 15.65 -12.58 8.78
CA GLU A 130 15.15 -11.21 8.61
C GLU A 130 13.82 -11.21 7.86
N PRO A 131 12.87 -10.35 8.25
CA PRO A 131 11.66 -10.16 7.45
C PRO A 131 12.07 -9.59 6.08
N LEU A 132 11.60 -10.22 5.01
CA LEU A 132 11.85 -9.76 3.65
C LEU A 132 11.23 -8.39 3.44
N THR A 133 12.00 -7.49 2.86
CA THR A 133 11.51 -6.20 2.38
C THR A 133 10.78 -6.36 1.04
N LEU A 134 10.04 -5.32 0.63
CA LEU A 134 9.44 -5.28 -0.70
C LEU A 134 10.50 -5.46 -1.79
N ASN A 135 11.65 -4.77 -1.67
CA ASN A 135 12.74 -4.89 -2.63
C ASN A 135 13.32 -6.30 -2.70
N ASP A 136 13.46 -6.98 -1.57
CA ASP A 136 13.90 -8.38 -1.56
C ASP A 136 12.96 -9.27 -2.37
N CYS A 137 11.65 -9.09 -2.23
CA CYS A 137 10.66 -9.84 -2.97
C CYS A 137 10.70 -9.52 -4.48
N LEU A 138 10.85 -8.24 -4.83
CA LEU A 138 10.98 -7.81 -6.23
C LEU A 138 12.20 -8.43 -6.90
N GLU A 139 13.36 -8.35 -6.27
CA GLU A 139 14.62 -8.89 -6.79
C GLU A 139 14.55 -10.40 -6.98
N LYS A 140 13.98 -11.13 -6.02
CA LYS A 140 13.84 -12.59 -6.11
C LYS A 140 12.93 -13.03 -7.28
N LEU A 141 12.06 -12.18 -7.77
CA LEU A 141 11.21 -12.42 -8.93
C LEU A 141 11.74 -11.76 -10.22
N GLY A 142 12.94 -11.18 -10.18
CA GLY A 142 13.54 -10.52 -11.34
C GLY A 142 12.93 -9.17 -11.68
N LEU A 143 12.24 -8.54 -10.73
CA LEU A 143 11.68 -7.20 -10.87
C LEU A 143 12.66 -6.14 -10.36
N ALA A 144 12.60 -4.94 -10.96
CA ALA A 144 13.44 -3.83 -10.53
C ALA A 144 13.11 -3.37 -9.10
N PRO A 145 14.12 -3.19 -8.24
CA PRO A 145 13.91 -2.65 -6.90
C PRO A 145 13.51 -1.19 -6.95
N LEU A 146 12.83 -0.73 -5.89
CA LEU A 146 12.52 0.67 -5.69
C LEU A 146 13.72 1.42 -5.12
N GLU A 147 14.00 2.58 -5.67
CA GLU A 147 15.04 3.51 -5.19
C GLU A 147 14.44 4.70 -4.42
N THR A 148 13.15 4.68 -4.17
CA THR A 148 12.40 5.77 -3.55
C THR A 148 11.44 5.25 -2.49
N GLU A 149 11.12 6.11 -1.53
CA GLU A 149 10.10 5.90 -0.50
C GLU A 149 8.70 6.39 -0.91
N ASP A 150 8.55 6.98 -2.10
CA ASP A 150 7.27 7.52 -2.58
C ASP A 150 6.17 6.47 -2.53
N ALA A 151 5.03 6.82 -1.90
CA ALA A 151 3.94 5.87 -1.67
C ALA A 151 3.26 5.43 -2.97
N ALA A 152 3.14 6.30 -3.98
CA ALA A 152 2.54 5.93 -5.26
C ALA A 152 3.42 4.94 -6.02
N LEU A 153 4.73 5.16 -6.06
CA LEU A 153 5.68 4.23 -6.68
C LEU A 153 5.76 2.91 -5.91
N ARG A 154 5.65 2.96 -4.59
CA ARG A 154 5.57 1.76 -3.76
C ARG A 154 4.29 0.94 -4.04
N ALA A 155 3.15 1.59 -4.18
CA ALA A 155 1.89 0.92 -4.53
C ALA A 155 1.95 0.29 -5.93
N LEU A 156 2.58 0.97 -6.90
CA LEU A 156 2.85 0.41 -8.23
C LEU A 156 3.76 -0.82 -8.18
N ALA A 157 4.78 -0.80 -7.32
CA ALA A 157 5.65 -1.95 -7.13
C ALA A 157 4.94 -3.14 -6.47
N ILE A 158 4.05 -2.88 -5.51
CA ILE A 158 3.20 -3.92 -4.90
C ILE A 158 2.30 -4.55 -5.96
N ARG A 159 1.72 -3.74 -6.85
CA ARG A 159 0.95 -4.24 -7.98
C ARG A 159 1.80 -5.11 -8.92
N ALA A 160 2.98 -4.67 -9.27
CA ALA A 160 3.89 -5.44 -10.12
C ALA A 160 4.26 -6.79 -9.50
N LEU A 161 4.57 -6.79 -8.20
CA LEU A 161 4.83 -8.01 -7.43
C LEU A 161 3.61 -8.95 -7.46
N TRP A 162 2.42 -8.43 -7.16
CA TRP A 162 1.18 -9.21 -7.14
C TRP A 162 0.89 -9.87 -8.48
N ARG A 163 0.95 -9.11 -9.56
CA ARG A 163 0.73 -9.62 -10.93
C ARG A 163 1.74 -10.71 -11.30
N LYS A 164 3.00 -10.52 -10.95
CA LYS A 164 4.04 -11.53 -11.18
C LYS A 164 3.77 -12.83 -10.42
N LEU A 165 3.26 -12.73 -9.21
CA LEU A 165 2.87 -13.90 -8.40
C LEU A 165 1.67 -14.63 -8.98
N ASP A 166 0.73 -13.90 -9.59
CA ASP A 166 -0.46 -14.48 -10.24
C ASP A 166 -0.18 -14.99 -11.67
N GLY A 167 1.00 -14.72 -12.24
CA GLY A 167 1.34 -15.08 -13.60
C GLY A 167 0.62 -14.24 -14.67
N THR A 168 0.13 -13.07 -14.29
CA THR A 168 -0.51 -12.09 -15.17
C THR A 168 0.48 -10.95 -15.46
N ASP A 169 1.38 -11.18 -16.39
CA ASP A 169 2.29 -10.13 -16.89
C ASP A 169 1.61 -9.23 -17.92
#